data_4396526c23ef84b05f4f534fc4afb1a3
#
_entry.id   4396526c23ef84b05f4f534fc4afb1a3
#
_cell.length_a   1.000
_cell.length_b   1.000
_cell.length_c   1.000
_cell.angle_alpha   90.00
_cell.angle_beta   90.00
_cell.angle_gamma   90.00
#
_symmetry.space_group_name_H-M   'P 1'
#
loop_
_entity.id
_entity.type
_entity.pdbx_description
1 polymer ?
#
loop_
_entity_poly.entity_id
_entity_poly.type
_entity_poly.pdbx_seq_one_letter_code
_entity_poly.pdbx_strand_id
1 'polypeptide(L)'
;FEKLWSKWLGVKYSVFVNSGSSANFLTMLAIKYLYGTGKVIVPPLTWNSDIVSVIKNDFKPVFVDINLNDLAMNNDEIIKKIDKNTKAVFLTHAQGFNGLTDKLINELKKRNIILIEDVCESHGAKHKNKKLGTFGFASNFSFYYAHHLSTIEGGMVCTNNKKFYETIKMLRGHGLLRECGNPSFENKIKKKI
;
A
#
# COMPACT_ATOMS: atom_id res chain seq x y z
N PHE A 1 -1.58 1.44 -19.67
CA PHE A 1 -2.37 1.87 -18.51
C PHE A 1 -1.46 2.34 -17.38
N GLU A 2 -0.47 1.57 -16.90
CA GLU A 2 0.41 1.90 -15.76
C GLU A 2 1.07 3.29 -15.86
N LYS A 3 1.63 3.64 -17.03
CA LYS A 3 2.26 4.96 -17.26
C LYS A 3 1.26 6.11 -17.15
N LEU A 4 0.07 5.95 -17.71
CA LEU A 4 -0.99 6.97 -17.65
C LEU A 4 -1.51 7.13 -16.23
N TRP A 5 -1.68 6.02 -15.50
CA TRP A 5 -2.08 6.04 -14.10
C TRP A 5 -1.05 6.75 -13.22
N SER A 6 0.24 6.40 -13.37
CA SER A 6 1.33 7.08 -12.65
C SER A 6 1.32 8.59 -12.87
N LYS A 7 1.14 9.02 -14.15
CA LYS A 7 1.06 10.44 -14.51
C LYS A 7 -0.16 11.11 -13.88
N TRP A 8 -1.33 10.45 -13.94
CA TRP A 8 -2.56 11.00 -13.36
C TRP A 8 -2.47 11.11 -11.84
N LEU A 9 -1.98 10.08 -11.17
CA LEU A 9 -1.85 10.05 -9.71
C LEU A 9 -0.76 11.02 -9.21
N GLY A 10 0.36 11.13 -9.93
CA GLY A 10 1.52 11.92 -9.54
C GLY A 10 2.58 11.10 -8.81
N VAL A 11 2.76 9.83 -9.20
CA VAL A 11 3.79 8.92 -8.67
C VAL A 11 4.73 8.46 -9.78
N LYS A 12 5.89 7.91 -9.40
CA LYS A 12 6.89 7.46 -10.39
C LYS A 12 6.53 6.12 -11.02
N TYR A 13 5.95 5.21 -10.25
CA TYR A 13 5.77 3.82 -10.66
C TYR A 13 4.37 3.31 -10.29
N SER A 14 3.79 2.55 -11.21
CA SER A 14 2.55 1.81 -11.02
C SER A 14 2.69 0.42 -11.63
N VAL A 15 2.14 -0.58 -10.98
CA VAL A 15 2.11 -1.97 -11.44
C VAL A 15 0.67 -2.46 -11.44
N PHE A 16 0.14 -2.78 -12.61
CA PHE A 16 -1.21 -3.31 -12.77
C PHE A 16 -1.27 -4.77 -12.31
N VAL A 17 -2.32 -5.12 -11.62
CA VAL A 17 -2.64 -6.48 -11.13
C VAL A 17 -4.12 -6.80 -11.37
N ASN A 18 -4.53 -8.04 -11.14
CA ASN A 18 -5.87 -8.50 -11.48
C ASN A 18 -6.97 -8.05 -10.50
N SER A 19 -6.64 -7.50 -9.33
CA SER A 19 -7.61 -6.97 -8.37
C SER A 19 -6.95 -6.08 -7.32
N GLY A 20 -7.76 -5.28 -6.60
CA GLY A 20 -7.29 -4.56 -5.40
C GLY A 20 -6.80 -5.51 -4.31
N SER A 21 -7.44 -6.65 -4.14
CA SER A 21 -7.00 -7.68 -3.18
C SER A 21 -5.62 -8.23 -3.52
N SER A 22 -5.32 -8.44 -4.80
CA SER A 22 -3.98 -8.83 -5.25
C SER A 22 -2.96 -7.70 -5.05
N ALA A 23 -3.37 -6.45 -5.23
CA ALA A 23 -2.51 -5.28 -4.93
C ALA A 23 -2.13 -5.28 -3.44
N ASN A 24 -3.11 -5.46 -2.54
CA ASN A 24 -2.90 -5.53 -1.10
C ASN A 24 -1.97 -6.68 -0.70
N PHE A 25 -2.23 -7.87 -1.24
CA PHE A 25 -1.41 -9.05 -0.96
C PHE A 25 0.04 -8.89 -1.42
N LEU A 26 0.26 -8.45 -2.67
CA LEU A 26 1.60 -8.24 -3.23
C LEU A 26 2.36 -7.12 -2.51
N THR A 27 1.67 -6.07 -2.08
CA THR A 27 2.25 -4.99 -1.28
C THR A 27 2.82 -5.54 0.02
N MET A 28 2.03 -6.33 0.76
CA MET A 28 2.49 -6.93 2.03
C MET A 28 3.59 -7.96 1.81
N LEU A 29 3.51 -8.79 0.76
CA LEU A 29 4.54 -9.75 0.41
C LEU A 29 5.88 -9.06 0.07
N ALA A 30 5.83 -7.97 -0.71
CA ALA A 30 7.03 -7.20 -1.05
C ALA A 30 7.65 -6.50 0.17
N ILE A 31 6.82 -5.99 1.08
CA ILE A 31 7.31 -5.40 2.35
C ILE A 31 7.98 -6.48 3.20
N LYS A 32 7.37 -7.67 3.33
CA LYS A 32 7.98 -8.81 4.01
C LYS A 32 9.34 -9.16 3.43
N TYR A 33 9.41 -9.28 2.10
CA TYR A 33 10.65 -9.64 1.40
C TYR A 33 11.77 -8.61 1.60
N LEU A 34 11.44 -7.31 1.57
CA LEU A 34 12.43 -6.23 1.64
C LEU A 34 12.80 -5.82 3.07
N TYR A 35 11.86 -5.89 4.00
CA TYR A 35 11.99 -5.27 5.33
C TYR A 35 11.65 -6.21 6.50
N GLY A 36 11.34 -7.49 6.22
CA GLY A 36 10.92 -8.45 7.24
C GLY A 36 9.50 -8.22 7.73
N THR A 37 9.09 -9.01 8.73
CA THR A 37 7.76 -8.98 9.34
C THR A 37 7.72 -8.12 10.61
N GLY A 38 6.54 -7.97 11.19
CA GLY A 38 6.30 -7.21 12.42
C GLY A 38 4.82 -6.94 12.62
N LYS A 39 4.50 -5.91 13.40
CA LYS A 39 3.13 -5.45 13.60
C LYS A 39 2.71 -4.51 12.46
N VAL A 40 1.46 -4.62 12.03
CA VAL A 40 0.83 -3.68 11.09
C VAL A 40 -0.44 -3.15 11.72
N ILE A 41 -0.54 -1.83 11.84
CA ILE A 41 -1.74 -1.17 12.34
C ILE A 41 -2.76 -1.11 11.21
N VAL A 42 -3.98 -1.58 11.47
CA VAL A 42 -5.07 -1.72 10.49
C VAL A 42 -6.41 -1.24 11.09
N PRO A 43 -7.36 -0.75 10.26
CA PRO A 43 -8.71 -0.45 10.73
C PRO A 43 -9.55 -1.73 10.85
N PRO A 44 -10.56 -1.76 11.75
CA PRO A 44 -11.58 -2.81 11.74
C PRO A 44 -12.60 -2.61 10.60
N LEU A 45 -12.81 -1.35 10.17
CA LEU A 45 -13.69 -1.01 9.05
C LEU A 45 -12.83 -0.87 7.78
N THR A 46 -12.79 -1.93 7.01
CA THR A 46 -12.07 -2.01 5.73
C THR A 46 -12.53 -3.21 4.93
N TRP A 47 -12.11 -3.32 3.68
CA TRP A 47 -12.27 -4.54 2.92
C TRP A 47 -11.38 -5.66 3.49
N ASN A 48 -11.91 -6.89 3.54
CA ASN A 48 -11.21 -8.04 4.13
C ASN A 48 -9.78 -8.24 3.64
N SER A 49 -9.49 -7.91 2.37
CA SER A 49 -8.17 -8.12 1.78
C SER A 49 -7.05 -7.35 2.49
N ASP A 50 -7.34 -6.20 3.13
CA ASP A 50 -6.34 -5.43 3.88
C ASP A 50 -5.82 -6.27 5.06
N ILE A 51 -6.75 -6.81 5.86
CA ILE A 51 -6.43 -7.60 7.04
C ILE A 51 -5.88 -8.98 6.65
N VAL A 52 -6.50 -9.64 5.65
CA VAL A 52 -6.07 -10.97 5.18
C VAL A 52 -4.66 -10.90 4.58
N SER A 53 -4.32 -9.84 3.82
CA SER A 53 -2.98 -9.68 3.27
C SER A 53 -1.91 -9.52 4.36
N VAL A 54 -2.24 -8.85 5.46
CA VAL A 54 -1.35 -8.72 6.63
C VAL A 54 -1.11 -10.09 7.27
N ILE A 55 -2.19 -10.83 7.59
CA ILE A 55 -2.11 -12.12 8.26
C ILE A 55 -1.40 -13.18 7.39
N LYS A 56 -1.77 -13.27 6.11
CA LYS A 56 -1.20 -14.26 5.17
C LYS A 56 0.26 -14.02 4.81
N ASN A 57 0.77 -12.84 5.08
CA ASN A 57 2.20 -12.52 4.93
C ASN A 57 2.95 -12.53 6.27
N ASP A 58 2.43 -13.21 7.31
CA ASP A 58 3.04 -13.41 8.63
C ASP A 58 3.28 -12.11 9.43
N PHE A 59 2.51 -11.07 9.14
CA PHE A 59 2.46 -9.88 10.00
C PHE A 59 1.38 -10.04 11.06
N LYS A 60 1.56 -9.36 12.18
CA LYS A 60 0.58 -9.31 13.27
C LYS A 60 -0.28 -8.05 13.13
N PRO A 61 -1.58 -8.17 12.85
CA PRO A 61 -2.47 -7.01 12.81
C PRO A 61 -2.66 -6.43 14.22
N VAL A 62 -2.70 -5.10 14.28
CA VAL A 62 -3.04 -4.32 15.48
C VAL A 62 -4.17 -3.37 15.10
N PHE A 63 -5.34 -3.60 15.65
CA PHE A 63 -6.53 -2.83 15.31
C PHE A 63 -6.53 -1.47 16.00
N VAL A 64 -6.88 -0.44 15.23
CA VAL A 64 -7.20 0.91 15.71
C VAL A 64 -8.59 1.26 15.22
N ASP A 65 -9.46 1.69 16.13
CA ASP A 65 -10.83 2.03 15.83
C ASP A 65 -10.94 3.28 14.96
N ILE A 66 -12.09 3.48 14.37
CA ILE A 66 -12.40 4.58 13.46
C ILE A 66 -13.01 5.76 14.18
N ASN A 67 -12.94 6.93 13.55
CA ASN A 67 -13.77 8.08 13.91
C ASN A 67 -15.12 7.96 13.20
N LEU A 68 -16.22 8.21 13.92
CA LEU A 68 -17.56 8.13 13.34
C LEU A 68 -17.85 9.23 12.31
N ASN A 69 -17.09 10.34 12.35
CA ASN A 69 -17.35 11.49 11.48
C ASN A 69 -16.78 11.30 10.05
N ASP A 70 -15.70 10.53 9.90
CA ASP A 70 -14.98 10.37 8.62
C ASP A 70 -14.66 8.90 8.27
N LEU A 71 -15.08 7.96 9.12
CA LEU A 71 -14.87 6.52 9.00
C LEU A 71 -13.39 6.11 8.89
N ALA A 72 -12.48 7.05 9.09
CA ALA A 72 -11.05 6.80 9.06
C ALA A 72 -10.53 6.32 10.41
N MET A 73 -9.44 5.56 10.42
CA MET A 73 -8.76 5.21 11.68
C MET A 73 -8.40 6.45 12.48
N ASN A 74 -8.64 6.40 13.81
CA ASN A 74 -8.25 7.48 14.70
C ASN A 74 -6.73 7.67 14.69
N ASN A 75 -6.27 8.77 14.12
CA ASN A 75 -4.85 9.04 13.92
C ASN A 75 -4.07 9.17 15.24
N ASP A 76 -4.68 9.69 16.30
CA ASP A 76 -4.03 9.79 17.62
C ASP A 76 -3.85 8.41 18.26
N GLU A 77 -4.83 7.52 18.10
CA GLU A 77 -4.73 6.14 18.56
C GLU A 77 -3.70 5.34 17.75
N ILE A 78 -3.58 5.59 16.44
CA ILE A 78 -2.49 5.02 15.63
C ILE A 78 -1.14 5.39 16.27
N ILE A 79 -0.92 6.68 16.51
CA ILE A 79 0.35 7.19 17.05
C ILE A 79 0.67 6.57 18.43
N LYS A 80 -0.33 6.39 19.29
CA LYS A 80 -0.18 5.76 20.62
C LYS A 80 0.18 4.27 20.51
N LYS A 81 -0.35 3.55 19.52
CA LYS A 81 -0.12 2.10 19.35
C LYS A 81 1.19 1.74 18.64
N ILE A 82 1.90 2.72 18.09
CA ILE A 82 3.21 2.48 17.48
C ILE A 82 4.24 2.11 18.55
N ASP A 83 4.85 0.94 18.39
CA ASP A 83 5.97 0.46 19.21
C ASP A 83 7.16 0.03 18.34
N LYS A 84 8.22 -0.47 18.99
CA LYS A 84 9.46 -0.92 18.32
C LYS A 84 9.29 -2.06 17.31
N ASN A 85 8.19 -2.80 17.40
CA ASN A 85 7.85 -3.91 16.50
C ASN A 85 6.89 -3.48 15.39
N THR A 86 6.42 -2.23 15.39
CA THR A 86 5.51 -1.71 14.36
C THR A 86 6.29 -1.51 13.06
N LYS A 87 5.87 -2.22 12.01
CA LYS A 87 6.45 -2.17 10.68
C LYS A 87 5.74 -1.18 9.78
N ALA A 88 4.41 -1.20 9.81
CA ALA A 88 3.61 -0.38 8.91
C ALA A 88 2.28 0.05 9.55
N VAL A 89 1.70 1.08 8.97
CA VAL A 89 0.29 1.43 9.08
C VAL A 89 -0.34 1.19 7.71
N PHE A 90 -1.36 0.35 7.65
CA PHE A 90 -2.17 0.12 6.47
C PHE A 90 -3.48 0.88 6.65
N LEU A 91 -3.55 2.05 6.05
CA LEU A 91 -4.63 3.01 6.23
C LEU A 91 -5.59 2.95 5.04
N THR A 92 -6.87 2.70 5.32
CA THR A 92 -7.93 2.69 4.33
C THR A 92 -8.60 4.06 4.27
N HIS A 93 -8.72 4.60 3.06
CA HIS A 93 -9.52 5.78 2.75
C HIS A 93 -10.93 5.33 2.37
N ALA A 94 -11.78 5.12 3.39
CA ALA A 94 -13.12 4.59 3.18
C ALA A 94 -14.05 5.60 2.47
N GLN A 95 -14.84 5.13 1.51
CA GLN A 95 -15.97 5.86 0.89
C GLN A 95 -15.62 7.26 0.34
N GLY A 96 -14.38 7.51 -0.02
CA GLY A 96 -13.93 8.82 -0.52
C GLY A 96 -13.41 9.76 0.56
N PHE A 97 -13.50 9.39 1.84
CA PHE A 97 -13.00 10.21 2.95
C PHE A 97 -11.48 10.13 3.07
N ASN A 98 -10.89 11.27 3.44
CA ASN A 98 -9.46 11.33 3.72
C ASN A 98 -9.14 10.84 5.14
N GLY A 99 -8.41 9.74 5.25
CA GLY A 99 -7.97 9.19 6.53
C GLY A 99 -6.67 9.76 7.10
N LEU A 100 -6.03 10.71 6.40
CA LEU A 100 -4.72 11.26 6.79
C LEU A 100 -4.85 12.59 7.52
N THR A 101 -3.93 12.80 8.48
CA THR A 101 -3.59 14.12 9.02
C THR A 101 -2.10 14.38 8.84
N ASP A 102 -1.70 15.66 8.78
CA ASP A 102 -0.28 16.03 8.72
C ASP A 102 0.49 15.51 9.95
N LYS A 103 -0.17 15.48 11.11
CA LYS A 103 0.39 14.94 12.35
C LYS A 103 0.79 13.48 12.18
N LEU A 104 -0.12 12.65 11.65
CA LEU A 104 0.17 11.24 11.39
C LEU A 104 1.29 11.07 10.38
N ILE A 105 1.23 11.76 9.24
CA ILE A 105 2.25 11.69 8.19
C ILE A 105 3.64 12.01 8.75
N ASN A 106 3.74 13.06 9.55
CA ASN A 106 5.01 13.50 10.14
C ASN A 106 5.53 12.51 11.20
N GLU A 107 4.65 11.98 12.06
CA GLU A 107 5.03 10.99 13.07
C GLU A 107 5.51 9.66 12.44
N LEU A 108 4.82 9.18 11.39
CA LEU A 108 5.24 7.97 10.69
C LEU A 108 6.63 8.15 10.03
N LYS A 109 6.87 9.31 9.39
CA LYS A 109 8.18 9.64 8.82
C LYS A 109 9.27 9.71 9.89
N LYS A 110 9.01 10.40 11.00
CA LYS A 110 9.97 10.55 12.12
C LYS A 110 10.37 9.19 12.72
N ARG A 111 9.44 8.25 12.78
CA ARG A 111 9.64 6.91 13.36
C ARG A 111 10.04 5.86 12.32
N ASN A 112 10.21 6.24 11.03
CA ASN A 112 10.50 5.33 9.91
C ASN A 112 9.46 4.18 9.76
N ILE A 113 8.18 4.46 10.02
CA ILE A 113 7.08 3.53 9.86
C ILE A 113 6.55 3.61 8.43
N ILE A 114 6.39 2.48 7.78
CA ILE A 114 5.85 2.39 6.42
C ILE A 114 4.36 2.77 6.45
N LEU A 115 3.95 3.73 5.63
CA LEU A 115 2.55 4.03 5.37
C LEU A 115 2.12 3.35 4.06
N ILE A 116 1.07 2.54 4.13
CA ILE A 116 0.38 1.97 2.98
C ILE A 116 -1.00 2.61 2.94
N GLU A 117 -1.37 3.17 1.77
CA GLU A 117 -2.68 3.77 1.55
C GLU A 117 -3.55 2.80 0.73
N ASP A 118 -4.66 2.30 1.27
CA ASP A 118 -5.71 1.71 0.45
C ASP A 118 -6.62 2.84 -0.05
N VAL A 119 -6.67 2.99 -1.37
CA VAL A 119 -7.41 4.05 -2.07
C VAL A 119 -8.45 3.44 -3.02
N CYS A 120 -8.79 2.15 -2.82
CA CYS A 120 -9.71 1.42 -3.70
C CYS A 120 -11.08 2.09 -3.81
N GLU A 121 -11.56 2.71 -2.73
CA GLU A 121 -12.85 3.40 -2.68
C GLU A 121 -12.74 4.93 -2.84
N SER A 122 -11.54 5.48 -3.09
CA SER A 122 -11.28 6.92 -2.97
C SER A 122 -10.47 7.50 -4.13
N HIS A 123 -10.73 7.01 -5.36
CA HIS A 123 -10.05 7.48 -6.56
C HIS A 123 -10.22 9.00 -6.74
N GLY A 124 -9.11 9.74 -6.72
CA GLY A 124 -9.10 11.19 -6.93
C GLY A 124 -9.40 12.03 -5.69
N ALA A 125 -9.78 11.42 -4.56
CA ALA A 125 -9.88 12.12 -3.28
C ALA A 125 -8.52 12.73 -2.88
N LYS A 126 -8.54 13.77 -2.07
CA LYS A 126 -7.35 14.56 -1.78
C LYS A 126 -7.18 14.82 -0.28
N HIS A 127 -5.93 14.85 0.15
CA HIS A 127 -5.51 15.53 1.37
C HIS A 127 -4.86 16.85 0.97
N LYS A 128 -5.42 17.99 1.38
CA LYS A 128 -5.08 19.31 0.85
C LYS A 128 -5.19 19.31 -0.69
N ASN A 129 -4.14 19.66 -1.41
CA ASN A 129 -4.15 19.72 -2.88
C ASN A 129 -3.53 18.50 -3.56
N LYS A 130 -3.15 17.46 -2.81
CA LYS A 130 -2.54 16.26 -3.36
C LYS A 130 -3.49 15.07 -3.29
N LYS A 131 -3.50 14.25 -4.33
CA LYS A 131 -4.33 13.04 -4.36
C LYS A 131 -3.90 12.04 -3.28
N LEU A 132 -4.86 11.39 -2.64
CA LEU A 132 -4.62 10.23 -1.81
C LEU A 132 -3.93 9.14 -2.62
N GLY A 133 -3.08 8.36 -1.96
CA GLY A 133 -2.18 7.42 -2.63
C GLY A 133 -0.82 8.00 -3.03
N THR A 134 -0.53 9.28 -2.68
CA THR A 134 0.77 9.92 -2.95
C THR A 134 1.57 10.23 -1.69
N PHE A 135 1.03 9.97 -0.52
CA PHE A 135 1.63 10.29 0.78
C PHE A 135 2.42 9.13 1.36
N GLY A 136 1.95 7.90 1.12
CA GLY A 136 2.53 6.67 1.62
C GLY A 136 3.77 6.21 0.85
N PHE A 137 4.40 5.19 1.40
CA PHE A 137 5.45 4.41 0.74
C PHE A 137 4.90 3.65 -0.47
N ALA A 138 3.69 3.10 -0.32
CA ALA A 138 2.92 2.44 -1.35
C ALA A 138 1.44 2.80 -1.24
N SER A 139 0.72 2.71 -2.35
CA SER A 139 -0.73 2.81 -2.37
C SER A 139 -1.35 1.78 -3.32
N ASN A 140 -2.53 1.31 -2.95
CA ASN A 140 -3.27 0.27 -3.65
C ASN A 140 -4.60 0.80 -4.15
N PHE A 141 -4.96 0.40 -5.37
CA PHE A 141 -6.19 0.78 -6.04
C PHE A 141 -6.89 -0.47 -6.57
N SER A 142 -8.22 -0.42 -6.63
CA SER A 142 -9.05 -1.42 -7.27
C SER A 142 -9.82 -0.82 -8.43
N PHE A 143 -9.93 -1.60 -9.50
CA PHE A 143 -10.74 -1.28 -10.68
C PHE A 143 -11.86 -2.28 -10.86
N TYR A 144 -12.33 -2.85 -9.75
CA TYR A 144 -13.52 -3.68 -9.68
C TYR A 144 -14.72 -2.94 -10.25
N TYR A 145 -15.70 -3.66 -10.82
CA TYR A 145 -16.81 -3.04 -11.55
C TYR A 145 -17.62 -2.02 -10.74
N ALA A 146 -17.65 -2.14 -9.43
CA ALA A 146 -18.41 -1.24 -8.54
C ALA A 146 -17.63 0.01 -8.07
N HIS A 147 -16.35 0.16 -8.47
CA HIS A 147 -15.56 1.35 -8.12
C HIS A 147 -15.72 2.50 -9.12
N HIS A 148 -15.18 3.67 -8.79
CA HIS A 148 -15.26 4.90 -9.58
C HIS A 148 -14.70 4.76 -11.00
N LEU A 149 -13.66 3.96 -11.18
CA LEU A 149 -13.09 3.58 -12.47
C LEU A 149 -12.99 2.07 -12.51
N SER A 150 -13.59 1.47 -13.54
CA SER A 150 -13.64 0.01 -13.69
C SER A 150 -12.88 -0.45 -14.93
N THR A 151 -12.18 -1.58 -14.77
CA THR A 151 -11.66 -2.40 -15.86
C THR A 151 -12.30 -3.79 -15.83
N ILE A 152 -13.56 -3.86 -15.37
CA ILE A 152 -14.31 -5.06 -14.98
C ILE A 152 -13.69 -5.67 -13.72
N GLU A 153 -12.46 -6.14 -13.81
CA GLU A 153 -11.57 -6.54 -12.73
C GLU A 153 -10.20 -5.89 -12.95
N GLY A 154 -9.55 -5.54 -11.87
CA GLY A 154 -8.20 -4.98 -11.92
C GLY A 154 -7.78 -4.34 -10.60
N GLY A 155 -6.50 -4.07 -10.49
CA GLY A 155 -5.91 -3.35 -9.38
C GLY A 155 -4.59 -2.69 -9.78
N MET A 156 -4.07 -1.84 -8.91
CA MET A 156 -2.81 -1.16 -9.13
C MET A 156 -2.04 -1.00 -7.82
N VAL A 157 -0.75 -1.32 -7.84
CA VAL A 157 0.18 -0.94 -6.78
C VAL A 157 0.99 0.24 -7.25
N CYS A 158 1.00 1.33 -6.48
CA CYS A 158 1.71 2.56 -6.82
C CYS A 158 2.78 2.89 -5.77
N THR A 159 3.91 3.46 -6.22
CA THR A 159 5.01 3.83 -5.33
C THR A 159 5.98 4.82 -5.99
N ASN A 160 6.76 5.51 -5.17
CA ASN A 160 7.93 6.28 -5.62
C ASN A 160 9.26 5.54 -5.41
N ASN A 161 9.23 4.36 -4.76
CA ASN A 161 10.42 3.56 -4.46
C ASN A 161 10.72 2.57 -5.60
N LYS A 162 11.84 2.75 -6.28
CA LYS A 162 12.25 1.92 -7.42
C LYS A 162 12.46 0.45 -7.04
N LYS A 163 13.11 0.19 -5.90
CA LYS A 163 13.39 -1.18 -5.44
C LYS A 163 12.10 -1.93 -5.12
N PHE A 164 11.14 -1.26 -4.49
CA PHE A 164 9.82 -1.82 -4.21
C PHE A 164 9.05 -2.09 -5.52
N TYR A 165 9.04 -1.15 -6.45
CA TYR A 165 8.44 -1.34 -7.78
C TYR A 165 8.99 -2.57 -8.52
N GLU A 166 10.32 -2.72 -8.57
CA GLU A 166 10.98 -3.86 -9.20
C GLU A 166 10.61 -5.17 -8.50
N THR A 167 10.53 -5.15 -7.16
CA THR A 167 10.09 -6.30 -6.37
C THR A 167 8.64 -6.69 -6.66
N ILE A 168 7.71 -5.72 -6.74
CA ILE A 168 6.31 -6.00 -7.10
C ILE A 168 6.21 -6.61 -8.49
N LYS A 169 6.95 -6.09 -9.48
CA LYS A 169 6.98 -6.67 -10.84
C LYS A 169 7.46 -8.12 -10.85
N MET A 170 8.54 -8.39 -10.13
CA MET A 170 9.08 -9.75 -9.99
C MET A 170 8.04 -10.68 -9.35
N LEU A 171 7.43 -10.27 -8.24
CA LEU A 171 6.44 -11.09 -7.52
C LEU A 171 5.17 -11.31 -8.35
N ARG A 172 4.70 -10.30 -9.09
CA ARG A 172 3.60 -10.42 -10.05
C ARG A 172 3.89 -11.47 -11.13
N GLY A 173 5.14 -11.55 -11.58
CA GLY A 173 5.62 -12.48 -12.60
C GLY A 173 6.19 -13.78 -12.01
N HIS A 174 5.54 -14.37 -11.02
CA HIS A 174 5.91 -15.68 -10.43
C HIS A 174 7.30 -15.71 -9.75
N GLY A 175 7.85 -14.57 -9.36
CA GLY A 175 9.20 -14.47 -8.79
C GLY A 175 10.31 -14.45 -9.84
N LEU A 176 9.98 -14.33 -11.13
CA LEU A 176 10.96 -14.33 -12.21
C LEU A 176 11.75 -13.02 -12.25
N LEU A 177 13.06 -13.11 -12.09
CA LEU A 177 13.97 -11.95 -12.06
C LEU A 177 13.93 -11.09 -13.32
N ARG A 178 13.74 -11.70 -14.49
CA ARG A 178 13.66 -11.00 -15.78
C ARG A 178 12.51 -9.97 -15.81
N GLU A 179 11.47 -10.19 -15.00
CA GLU A 179 10.31 -9.29 -14.92
C GLU A 179 10.64 -7.97 -14.19
N CYS A 180 11.67 -7.94 -13.35
CA CYS A 180 12.06 -6.69 -12.68
C CYS A 180 12.71 -5.67 -13.62
N GLY A 181 13.25 -6.12 -14.78
CA GLY A 181 13.85 -5.26 -15.79
C GLY A 181 15.14 -4.55 -15.33
N ASN A 182 15.81 -5.08 -14.32
CA ASN A 182 17.02 -4.50 -13.76
C ASN A 182 18.19 -5.52 -13.79
N PRO A 183 19.12 -5.43 -14.79
CA PRO A 183 20.24 -6.36 -14.92
C PRO A 183 21.13 -6.42 -13.67
N SER A 184 21.28 -5.32 -12.94
CA SER A 184 22.09 -5.28 -11.71
C SER A 184 21.47 -6.07 -10.57
N PHE A 185 20.15 -6.13 -10.51
CA PHE A 185 19.41 -6.92 -9.53
C PHE A 185 19.47 -8.41 -9.87
N GLU A 186 19.34 -8.76 -11.16
CA GLU A 186 19.54 -10.13 -11.66
C GLU A 186 20.92 -10.66 -11.31
N ASN A 187 21.97 -9.86 -11.55
CA ASN A 187 23.36 -10.25 -11.28
C ASN A 187 23.65 -10.42 -9.78
N LYS A 188 23.00 -9.63 -8.91
CA LYS A 188 23.17 -9.78 -7.45
C LYS A 188 22.53 -11.06 -6.91
N ILE A 189 21.45 -11.54 -7.52
CA ILE A 189 20.79 -12.77 -7.08
C ILE A 189 21.47 -13.99 -7.68
N LYS A 190 21.89 -13.95 -8.97
CA LYS A 190 22.69 -15.01 -9.59
C LYS A 190 23.99 -15.31 -8.85
N LYS A 191 24.54 -14.32 -8.11
CA LYS A 191 25.74 -14.51 -7.26
C LYS A 191 25.46 -15.11 -5.89
N LYS A 192 24.18 -15.31 -5.51
CA LYS A 192 23.77 -15.87 -4.20
C LYS A 192 23.20 -17.29 -4.31
N ILE A 193 23.08 -17.80 -5.53
CA ILE A 193 22.75 -19.18 -5.87
C ILE A 193 24.04 -19.89 -6.30
#